data_51a75418a8d1f2bca2e445f7a70ce3bb
#
_entry.id   51a75418a8d1f2bca2e445f7a70ce3bb
#
_cell.length_a   1.000
_cell.length_b   1.000
_cell.length_c   1.000
_cell.angle_alpha   90.00
_cell.angle_beta   90.00
_cell.angle_gamma   90.00
#
_symmetry.space_group_name_H-M   'P 1'
#
loop_
_entity.id
_entity.type
_entity.pdbx_description
1 polymer ?
#
loop_
_entity_poly.entity_id
_entity_poly.type
_entity_poly.pdbx_seq_one_letter_code
_entity_poly.pdbx_strand_id
1 'polypeptide(L)'
;FILAAQLGDSGKWLSIVLIFLYVGFFAISIGPLGWLIVSEVFPQKLRGLGASLGSLSVWFFNAIVSFTFFKILKVFSIPGTDLTINGESQGNPAGAFLFYAFIGIVAIIWGYFYVPETKGVSLENIEAFWRKGGHPKDKII
;
A
#
# COMPACT_ATOMS: atom_id res chain seq x y z
N PHE A 1 5.75 17.10 2.18
CA PHE A 1 5.38 17.48 3.54
C PHE A 1 6.48 18.29 4.25
N ILE A 2 7.76 17.88 4.25
CA ILE A 2 8.87 18.65 4.87
C ILE A 2 8.95 20.04 4.25
N LEU A 3 8.93 20.14 2.92
CA LEU A 3 8.95 21.41 2.19
C LEU A 3 7.67 22.23 2.44
N ALA A 4 6.52 21.57 2.52
CA ALA A 4 5.25 22.23 2.78
C ALA A 4 5.18 22.85 4.19
N ALA A 5 5.79 22.23 5.20
CA ALA A 5 5.86 22.78 6.54
C ALA A 5 6.72 24.07 6.61
N GLN A 6 7.71 24.21 5.73
CA GLN A 6 8.57 25.41 5.66
C GLN A 6 7.98 26.58 4.86
N LEU A 7 6.99 26.33 4.01
CA LEU A 7 6.40 27.32 3.11
C LEU A 7 5.18 28.08 3.68
N GLY A 8 4.83 27.88 4.96
CA GLY A 8 3.69 28.56 5.60
C GLY A 8 2.36 28.27 4.90
N ASP A 9 1.60 29.32 4.58
CA ASP A 9 0.28 29.16 3.92
C ASP A 9 0.36 28.54 2.52
N SER A 10 1.38 28.85 1.76
CA SER A 10 1.64 28.20 0.46
C SER A 10 1.91 26.70 0.63
N GLY A 11 2.51 26.28 1.72
CA GLY A 11 2.76 24.89 2.06
C GLY A 11 1.49 24.08 2.33
N LYS A 12 0.45 24.71 2.86
CA LYS A 12 -0.85 24.06 3.09
C LYS A 12 -1.48 23.65 1.76
N TRP A 13 -1.52 24.55 0.79
CA TRP A 13 -2.03 24.25 -0.55
C TRP A 13 -1.22 23.20 -1.27
N LEU A 14 0.11 23.26 -1.16
CA LEU A 14 0.98 22.24 -1.72
C LEU A 14 0.72 20.84 -1.10
N SER A 15 0.50 20.78 0.20
CA SER A 15 0.17 19.53 0.88
C SER A 15 -1.14 18.92 0.37
N ILE A 16 -2.16 19.76 0.19
CA ILE A 16 -3.45 19.32 -0.35
C ILE A 16 -3.28 18.74 -1.75
N VAL A 17 -2.59 19.48 -2.64
CA VAL A 17 -2.34 19.01 -4.02
C VAL A 17 -1.57 17.69 -4.03
N LEU A 18 -0.54 17.54 -3.18
CA LEU A 18 0.23 16.30 -3.09
C LEU A 18 -0.60 15.11 -2.60
N ILE A 19 -1.54 15.34 -1.67
CA ILE A 19 -2.46 14.29 -1.20
C ILE A 19 -3.41 13.90 -2.34
N PHE A 20 -3.98 14.83 -3.07
CA PHE A 20 -4.83 14.54 -4.23
C PHE A 20 -4.08 13.75 -5.32
N LEU A 21 -2.85 14.15 -5.63
CA LEU A 21 -2.00 13.43 -6.57
C LEU A 21 -1.72 11.99 -6.08
N TYR A 22 -1.38 11.83 -4.80
CA TYR A 22 -1.16 10.52 -4.20
C TYR A 22 -2.40 9.62 -4.33
N VAL A 23 -3.58 10.13 -3.97
CA VAL A 23 -4.84 9.38 -4.08
C VAL A 23 -5.16 9.06 -5.54
N GLY A 24 -4.92 10.00 -6.46
CA GLY A 24 -5.12 9.78 -7.90
C GLY A 24 -4.22 8.67 -8.45
N PHE A 25 -2.92 8.71 -8.15
CA PHE A 25 -1.99 7.65 -8.56
C PHE A 25 -2.33 6.30 -7.93
N PHE A 26 -2.73 6.28 -6.66
CA PHE A 26 -3.19 5.07 -6.00
C PHE A 26 -4.43 4.48 -6.67
N ALA A 27 -5.41 5.31 -7.01
CA ALA A 27 -6.66 4.89 -7.63
C ALA A 27 -6.47 4.29 -9.03
N ILE A 28 -5.45 4.75 -9.77
CA ILE A 28 -5.15 4.25 -11.13
C ILE A 28 -4.23 3.02 -11.09
N SER A 29 -3.47 2.81 -10.00
CA SER A 29 -2.46 1.75 -9.94
C SER A 29 -2.81 0.64 -8.95
N ILE A 30 -2.20 0.61 -7.78
CA ILE A 30 -2.28 -0.49 -6.82
C ILE A 30 -3.69 -0.70 -6.23
N GLY A 31 -4.49 0.37 -6.14
CA GLY A 31 -5.84 0.29 -5.56
C GLY A 31 -6.71 -0.81 -6.20
N PRO A 32 -6.97 -0.75 -7.51
CA PRO A 32 -7.76 -1.78 -8.20
C PRO A 32 -6.98 -3.08 -8.46
N LEU A 33 -5.64 -3.00 -8.65
CA LEU A 33 -4.82 -4.17 -8.97
C LEU A 33 -4.86 -5.26 -7.90
N GLY A 34 -4.90 -4.90 -6.62
CA GLY A 34 -4.97 -5.87 -5.53
C GLY A 34 -6.21 -6.77 -5.64
N TRP A 35 -7.36 -6.20 -5.96
CA TRP A 35 -8.62 -6.94 -6.14
C TRP A 35 -8.62 -7.77 -7.42
N LEU A 36 -8.01 -7.25 -8.49
CA LEU A 36 -7.86 -7.96 -9.75
C LEU A 36 -7.00 -9.22 -9.58
N ILE A 37 -5.83 -9.09 -8.97
CA ILE A 37 -4.92 -10.21 -8.71
C ILE A 37 -5.61 -11.32 -7.90
N VAL A 38 -6.33 -10.96 -6.84
CA VAL A 38 -7.08 -11.95 -6.04
C VAL A 38 -8.10 -12.69 -6.91
N SER A 39 -8.77 -11.99 -7.84
CA SER A 39 -9.76 -12.62 -8.72
C SER A 39 -9.16 -13.53 -9.79
N GLU A 40 -7.91 -13.30 -10.19
CA GLU A 40 -7.22 -14.04 -11.26
C GLU A 40 -6.41 -15.23 -10.75
N VAL A 41 -5.78 -15.09 -9.57
CA VAL A 41 -4.89 -16.12 -9.03
C VAL A 41 -5.67 -17.30 -8.43
N PHE A 42 -6.87 -17.07 -7.90
CA PHE A 42 -7.64 -18.14 -7.27
C PHE A 42 -8.53 -18.90 -8.28
N PRO A 43 -8.53 -20.27 -8.21
CA PRO A 43 -9.44 -21.11 -8.99
C PRO A 43 -10.91 -20.71 -8.77
N GLN A 44 -11.76 -20.92 -9.76
CA GLN A 44 -13.18 -20.53 -9.69
C GLN A 44 -13.89 -21.04 -8.44
N LYS A 45 -13.61 -22.27 -8.01
CA LYS A 45 -14.21 -22.89 -6.82
C LYS A 45 -13.80 -22.21 -5.51
N LEU A 46 -12.62 -21.63 -5.44
CA LEU A 46 -12.03 -21.01 -4.24
C LEU A 46 -11.99 -19.48 -4.33
N ARG A 47 -12.43 -18.88 -5.44
CA ARG A 47 -12.37 -17.44 -5.67
C ARG A 47 -13.10 -16.64 -4.58
N GLY A 48 -14.28 -17.09 -4.14
CA GLY A 48 -15.01 -16.44 -3.05
C GLY A 48 -14.25 -16.48 -1.73
N LEU A 49 -13.63 -17.62 -1.39
CA LEU A 49 -12.80 -17.75 -0.20
C LEU A 49 -11.54 -16.88 -0.30
N GLY A 50 -10.87 -16.88 -1.45
CA GLY A 50 -9.71 -16.03 -1.71
C GLY A 50 -10.02 -14.54 -1.58
N ALA A 51 -11.14 -14.09 -2.15
CA ALA A 51 -11.59 -12.71 -2.04
C ALA A 51 -11.92 -12.33 -0.58
N SER A 52 -12.56 -13.22 0.17
CA SER A 52 -12.85 -12.99 1.60
C SER A 52 -11.60 -12.89 2.44
N LEU A 53 -10.62 -13.78 2.25
CA LEU A 53 -9.34 -13.74 2.95
C LEU A 53 -8.52 -12.50 2.57
N GLY A 54 -8.50 -12.14 1.29
CA GLY A 54 -7.86 -10.91 0.81
C GLY A 54 -8.48 -9.67 1.44
N SER A 55 -9.80 -9.58 1.45
CA SER A 55 -10.54 -8.49 2.08
C SER A 55 -10.26 -8.40 3.58
N LEU A 56 -10.33 -9.52 4.29
CA LEU A 56 -10.04 -9.59 5.72
C LEU A 56 -8.61 -9.13 6.01
N SER A 57 -7.64 -9.56 5.21
CA SER A 57 -6.24 -9.13 5.35
C SER A 57 -6.09 -7.63 5.18
N VAL A 58 -6.70 -7.04 4.14
CA VAL A 58 -6.66 -5.59 3.88
C VAL A 58 -7.22 -4.82 5.09
N TRP A 59 -8.38 -5.20 5.59
CA TRP A 59 -9.00 -4.51 6.72
C TRP A 59 -8.23 -4.71 8.03
N PHE A 60 -7.68 -5.90 8.24
CA PHE A 60 -6.85 -6.20 9.42
C PHE A 60 -5.59 -5.32 9.46
N PHE A 61 -4.83 -5.26 8.37
CA PHE A 61 -3.64 -4.41 8.30
C PHE A 61 -4.00 -2.92 8.32
N ASN A 62 -5.12 -2.52 7.74
CA ASN A 62 -5.60 -1.15 7.82
C ASN A 62 -5.90 -0.74 9.28
N ALA A 63 -6.51 -1.62 10.06
CA ALA A 63 -6.71 -1.40 11.49
C ALA A 63 -5.38 -1.25 12.23
N ILE A 64 -4.39 -2.13 11.98
CA ILE A 64 -3.06 -2.02 12.58
C ILE A 64 -2.42 -0.66 12.26
N VAL A 65 -2.44 -0.24 10.99
CA VAL A 65 -1.91 1.06 10.57
C VAL A 65 -2.63 2.20 11.31
N SER A 66 -3.96 2.16 11.39
CA SER A 66 -4.75 3.20 12.07
C SER A 66 -4.43 3.30 13.55
N PHE A 67 -4.31 2.19 14.26
CA PHE A 67 -3.96 2.18 15.69
C PHE A 67 -2.51 2.55 15.98
N THR A 68 -1.60 2.24 15.07
CA THR A 68 -0.16 2.51 15.26
C THR A 68 0.27 3.86 14.71
N PHE A 69 -0.54 4.50 13.85
CA PHE A 69 -0.19 5.74 13.16
C PHE A 69 0.32 6.84 14.11
N PHE A 70 -0.42 7.14 15.18
CA PHE A 70 -0.03 8.19 16.14
C PHE A 70 1.26 7.84 16.90
N LYS A 71 1.52 6.56 17.15
CA LYS A 71 2.78 6.11 17.77
C LYS A 71 3.95 6.29 16.78
N ILE A 72 3.77 5.91 15.54
CA ILE A 72 4.74 6.07 14.46
C ILE A 72 5.05 7.57 14.25
N LEU A 73 4.03 8.41 14.30
CA LEU A 73 4.15 9.87 14.18
C LEU A 73 5.08 10.46 15.25
N LYS A 74 4.92 10.02 16.50
CA LYS A 74 5.78 10.46 17.62
C LYS A 74 7.21 9.91 17.53
N VAL A 75 7.37 8.63 17.17
CA VAL A 75 8.68 7.97 17.11
C VAL A 75 9.54 8.51 15.97
N PHE A 76 8.94 8.78 14.82
CA PHE A 76 9.64 9.28 13.63
C PHE A 76 9.51 10.79 13.44
N SER A 77 9.16 11.53 14.49
CA SER A 77 9.13 12.98 14.44
C SER A 77 10.52 13.55 14.20
N ILE A 78 10.61 14.53 13.28
CA ILE A 78 11.85 15.24 13.01
C ILE A 78 11.98 16.38 14.00
N PRO A 79 13.03 16.43 14.86
CA PRO A 79 13.17 17.47 15.88
C PRO A 79 13.15 18.87 15.26
N GLY A 80 12.46 19.79 15.91
CA GLY A 80 12.39 21.22 15.51
C GLY A 80 11.31 21.54 14.46
N THR A 81 10.52 20.55 14.01
CA THR A 81 9.44 20.76 13.05
C THR A 81 8.10 20.19 13.52
N ASP A 82 7.94 20.02 14.83
CA ASP A 82 6.75 19.44 15.42
C ASP A 82 5.53 20.34 15.21
N LEU A 83 4.43 19.71 14.80
CA LEU A 83 3.13 20.37 14.74
C LEU A 83 2.56 20.50 16.16
N THR A 84 2.28 21.70 16.57
CA THR A 84 1.62 21.97 17.85
C THR A 84 0.13 22.16 17.62
N ILE A 85 -0.69 21.28 18.17
CA ILE A 85 -2.16 21.40 18.14
C ILE A 85 -2.64 21.49 19.56
N ASN A 86 -3.36 22.57 19.89
CA ASN A 86 -3.86 22.84 21.24
C ASN A 86 -2.79 22.84 22.36
N GLY A 87 -1.56 23.26 22.02
CA GLY A 87 -0.45 23.33 22.97
C GLY A 87 0.30 22.02 23.19
N GLU A 88 -0.13 20.92 22.55
CA GLU A 88 0.57 19.64 22.58
C GLU A 88 1.35 19.40 21.28
N SER A 89 2.60 18.95 21.39
CA SER A 89 3.38 18.50 20.24
C SER A 89 2.83 17.17 19.72
N GLN A 90 2.31 17.21 18.50
CA GLN A 90 1.78 16.02 17.80
C GLN A 90 2.83 15.30 16.96
N GLY A 91 4.08 15.79 16.95
CA GLY A 91 5.13 15.29 16.09
C GLY A 91 5.01 15.76 14.64
N ASN A 92 6.03 15.50 13.83
CA ASN A 92 6.04 15.86 12.42
C ASN A 92 5.54 14.69 11.56
N PRO A 93 4.45 14.84 10.79
CA PRO A 93 3.94 13.77 9.92
C PRO A 93 4.93 13.34 8.83
N ALA A 94 5.91 14.18 8.48
CA ALA A 94 6.89 13.88 7.44
C ALA A 94 7.67 12.59 7.73
N GLY A 95 8.06 12.34 8.99
CA GLY A 95 8.76 11.12 9.38
C GLY A 95 7.90 9.87 9.19
N ALA A 96 6.62 9.93 9.54
CA ALA A 96 5.67 8.83 9.31
C ALA A 96 5.49 8.55 7.82
N PHE A 97 5.38 9.58 6.98
CA PHE A 97 5.29 9.40 5.53
C PHE A 97 6.55 8.78 4.94
N LEU A 98 7.74 9.15 5.41
CA LEU A 98 9.00 8.52 4.99
C LEU A 98 9.06 7.04 5.39
N PHE A 99 8.59 6.70 6.59
CA PHE A 99 8.48 5.33 7.04
C PHE A 99 7.55 4.50 6.14
N TYR A 100 6.35 5.00 5.81
CA TYR A 100 5.45 4.31 4.90
C TYR A 100 5.96 4.27 3.47
N ALA A 101 6.68 5.29 3.00
CA ALA A 101 7.35 5.26 1.70
C ALA A 101 8.39 4.15 1.63
N PHE A 102 9.17 3.95 2.70
CA PHE A 102 10.13 2.84 2.79
C PHE A 102 9.43 1.47 2.73
N ILE A 103 8.33 1.29 3.48
CA ILE A 103 7.52 0.07 3.40
C ILE A 103 6.97 -0.13 1.98
N GLY A 104 6.55 0.95 1.30
CA GLY A 104 6.09 0.91 -0.09
C GLY A 104 7.16 0.41 -1.05
N ILE A 105 8.40 0.85 -0.89
CA ILE A 105 9.55 0.37 -1.68
C ILE A 105 9.77 -1.12 -1.44
N VAL A 106 9.75 -1.57 -0.18
CA VAL A 106 9.87 -3.00 0.15
C VAL A 106 8.74 -3.80 -0.48
N ALA A 107 7.50 -3.30 -0.45
CA ALA A 107 6.36 -3.95 -1.07
C ALA A 107 6.49 -4.06 -2.59
N ILE A 108 7.03 -3.04 -3.28
CA ILE A 108 7.31 -3.07 -4.72
C ILE A 108 8.35 -4.14 -5.05
N ILE A 109 9.45 -4.18 -4.30
CA ILE A 109 10.51 -5.17 -4.48
C ILE A 109 9.94 -6.58 -4.27
N TRP A 110 9.19 -6.78 -3.19
CA TRP A 110 8.56 -8.07 -2.89
C TRP A 110 7.58 -8.47 -4.00
N GLY A 111 6.72 -7.55 -4.44
CA GLY A 111 5.75 -7.80 -5.51
C GLY A 111 6.43 -8.19 -6.82
N TYR A 112 7.52 -7.52 -7.19
CA TYR A 112 8.29 -7.85 -8.38
C TYR A 112 8.84 -9.28 -8.38
N PHE A 113 9.19 -9.81 -7.21
CA PHE A 113 9.76 -11.16 -7.10
C PHE A 113 8.72 -12.26 -6.88
N TYR A 114 7.57 -11.94 -6.29
CA TYR A 114 6.61 -12.97 -5.83
C TYR A 114 5.24 -12.92 -6.51
N VAL A 115 4.90 -11.84 -7.20
CA VAL A 115 3.64 -11.77 -7.95
C VAL A 115 3.87 -12.31 -9.35
N PRO A 116 3.20 -13.42 -9.74
CA PRO A 116 3.36 -13.99 -11.08
C PRO A 116 2.70 -13.12 -12.14
N GLU A 117 3.28 -13.09 -13.34
CA GLU A 117 2.68 -12.44 -14.50
C GLU A 117 1.56 -13.31 -15.07
N THR A 118 0.34 -12.85 -14.97
CA THR A 118 -0.87 -13.56 -15.44
C THR A 118 -1.39 -13.04 -16.78
N LYS A 119 -0.76 -12.03 -17.36
CA LYS A 119 -1.21 -11.38 -18.58
C LYS A 119 -1.25 -12.35 -19.78
N GLY A 120 -2.43 -12.46 -20.38
CA GLY A 120 -2.64 -13.29 -21.59
C GLY A 120 -2.74 -14.79 -21.32
N VAL A 121 -2.79 -15.21 -20.05
CA VAL A 121 -2.94 -16.62 -19.67
C VAL A 121 -4.40 -16.91 -19.28
N SER A 122 -4.96 -18.03 -19.76
CA SER A 122 -6.32 -18.42 -19.37
C SER A 122 -6.39 -18.85 -17.90
N LEU A 123 -7.54 -18.69 -17.27
CA LEU A 123 -7.75 -19.08 -15.86
C LEU A 123 -7.50 -20.57 -15.63
N GLU A 124 -7.82 -21.41 -16.62
CA GLU A 124 -7.61 -22.85 -16.58
C GLU A 124 -6.11 -23.20 -16.54
N ASN A 125 -5.29 -22.47 -17.30
CA ASN A 125 -3.84 -22.64 -17.31
C ASN A 125 -3.20 -22.18 -15.99
N ILE A 126 -3.70 -21.09 -15.41
CA ILE A 126 -3.27 -20.61 -14.08
C ILE A 126 -3.61 -21.66 -13.02
N GLU A 127 -4.83 -22.23 -13.05
CA GLU A 127 -5.22 -23.30 -12.14
C GLU A 127 -4.35 -24.55 -12.31
N ALA A 128 -4.11 -24.98 -13.55
CA ALA A 128 -3.25 -26.13 -13.84
C ALA A 128 -1.81 -25.93 -13.38
N PHE A 129 -1.27 -24.72 -13.52
CA PHE A 129 0.06 -24.33 -13.05
C PHE A 129 0.18 -24.50 -11.53
N TRP A 130 -0.76 -23.95 -10.74
CA TRP A 130 -0.75 -24.09 -9.29
C TRP A 130 -0.97 -25.53 -8.82
N ARG A 131 -1.84 -26.28 -9.50
CA ARG A 131 -2.07 -27.69 -9.19
C ARG A 131 -0.83 -28.55 -9.40
N LYS A 132 0.06 -28.18 -10.32
CA LYS A 132 1.35 -28.84 -10.57
C LYS A 132 2.46 -28.41 -9.61
N GLY A 133 2.17 -27.52 -8.66
CA GLY A 133 3.17 -26.98 -7.72
C GLY A 133 4.08 -25.93 -8.33
N GLY A 134 3.60 -25.19 -9.31
CA GLY A 134 4.34 -24.11 -9.97
C GLY A 134 4.83 -23.04 -8.98
N HIS A 135 6.04 -22.52 -9.20
CA HIS A 135 6.59 -21.46 -8.36
C HIS A 135 6.27 -20.08 -8.95
N PRO A 136 6.01 -19.03 -8.13
CA PRO A 136 5.67 -17.68 -8.62
C PRO A 136 6.65 -17.06 -9.62
N LYS A 137 7.92 -17.51 -9.60
CA LYS A 137 8.96 -17.07 -10.55
C LYS A 137 8.92 -17.77 -11.91
N ASP A 138 8.19 -18.88 -12.00
CA ASP A 138 8.08 -19.61 -13.25
C ASP A 138 7.08 -18.92 -14.17
N LYS A 139 7.36 -18.89 -15.47
CA LYS A 139 6.38 -18.37 -16.43
C LYS A 139 5.19 -19.31 -16.50
N ILE A 140 4.00 -18.78 -16.33
CA ILE A 140 2.77 -19.52 -16.58
C ILE A 140 2.59 -19.57 -18.10
N ILE A 141 2.87 -20.74 -18.70
CA ILE A 141 2.78 -20.99 -20.14
C ILE A 141 1.51 -21.81 -20.41
#